data_647837fed66e428800188d6a9862ced6
#
_entry.id   647837fed66e428800188d6a9862ced6
#
_cell.length_a   1.000
_cell.length_b   1.000
_cell.length_c   1.000
_cell.angle_alpha   90.00
_cell.angle_beta   90.00
_cell.angle_gamma   90.00
#
_symmetry.space_group_name_H-M   'P 1'
#
loop_
_entity.id
_entity.type
_entity.pdbx_description
1 polymer ?
#
loop_
_entity_poly.entity_id
_entity_poly.type
_entity_poly.pdbx_seq_one_letter_code
_entity_poly.pdbx_strand_id
1 'polypeptide(L)'
;RRRLNFDSPYSSRAAVPIVQGTNKRRSWTYRPMYRKPRIYRMYRSPDVPRGCEGPCKVQSYEQRDDIKHTGIVRCVSDVTRGSGITHRVGKRFCVKSIYFLGKVWMDENIKKQNHTNQVMFFLVRDRRPYGNSPMDFGQVFNMFDNEPSTATVKNDLRDRFQVMRKFHATVIGGPSGMKEQALVKRFFKINSHVTYNHQEAA
;
A
#
# COMPACT_ATOMS: atom_id res chain seq x y z
N ARG A 1 -18.75 8.08 25.12
CA ARG A 1 -19.93 7.46 25.75
C ARG A 1 -20.33 8.34 26.92
N ARG A 2 -21.48 8.99 26.87
CA ARG A 2 -22.03 9.69 28.01
C ARG A 2 -22.60 8.66 28.98
N ARG A 3 -22.04 8.56 30.16
CA ARG A 3 -22.64 7.82 31.26
C ARG A 3 -23.92 8.54 31.68
N LEU A 4 -25.04 7.86 31.58
CA LEU A 4 -26.25 8.26 32.21
C LEU A 4 -26.08 8.00 33.70
N ASN A 5 -26.11 9.04 34.49
CA ASN A 5 -25.96 8.93 35.93
C ASN A 5 -27.37 8.85 36.53
N PHE A 6 -27.78 7.65 36.86
CA PHE A 6 -29.12 7.36 37.38
C PHE A 6 -29.22 7.64 38.91
N ASP A 7 -28.09 7.81 39.58
CA ASP A 7 -28.03 7.87 41.04
C ASP A 7 -28.11 9.28 41.63
N SER A 8 -28.28 10.29 40.78
CA SER A 8 -28.33 11.63 41.30
C SER A 8 -29.75 12.19 41.31
N PRO A 9 -30.04 13.03 42.31
CA PRO A 9 -31.37 13.60 42.48
C PRO A 9 -31.90 14.17 41.18
N TYR A 10 -32.88 13.51 40.72
CA TYR A 10 -33.41 13.65 39.41
C TYR A 10 -33.97 15.03 39.09
N SER A 11 -34.51 15.66 40.08
CA SER A 11 -35.18 16.93 39.95
C SER A 11 -34.30 18.09 39.49
N SER A 12 -33.08 18.11 39.93
CA SER A 12 -32.15 19.17 39.57
C SER A 12 -31.53 18.97 38.18
N ARG A 13 -31.75 17.82 37.58
CA ARG A 13 -31.11 17.48 36.31
C ARG A 13 -32.06 17.28 35.16
N ALA A 14 -33.28 16.97 35.45
CA ALA A 14 -34.24 16.80 34.39
C ALA A 14 -34.55 18.12 33.70
N ALA A 15 -34.69 19.18 34.49
CA ALA A 15 -35.07 20.48 33.96
C ALA A 15 -33.94 21.16 33.15
N VAL A 16 -32.75 21.15 33.69
CA VAL A 16 -31.60 21.84 33.07
C VAL A 16 -31.16 21.22 31.77
N PRO A 17 -31.02 19.90 31.63
CA PRO A 17 -30.66 19.29 30.38
C PRO A 17 -31.71 19.45 29.28
N ILE A 18 -32.98 19.46 29.62
CA ILE A 18 -34.05 19.64 28.66
C ILE A 18 -34.01 21.02 28.04
N VAL A 19 -33.83 22.06 28.86
CA VAL A 19 -33.72 23.43 28.39
C VAL A 19 -32.45 23.63 27.54
N GLN A 20 -31.34 23.08 28.00
CA GLN A 20 -30.11 23.10 27.21
C GLN A 20 -30.18 22.25 25.95
N GLY A 21 -30.94 21.16 25.98
CA GLY A 21 -31.18 20.33 24.84
C GLY A 21 -31.94 21.04 23.73
N THR A 22 -32.93 21.83 24.06
CA THR A 22 -33.66 22.63 23.09
C THR A 22 -32.81 23.74 22.49
N ASN A 23 -32.00 24.40 23.30
CA ASN A 23 -31.05 25.40 22.83
C ASN A 23 -29.94 24.78 21.95
N LYS A 24 -29.45 23.62 22.32
CA LYS A 24 -28.50 22.88 21.50
C LYS A 24 -29.13 22.38 20.18
N ARG A 25 -30.39 22.01 20.17
CA ARG A 25 -31.09 21.68 18.93
C ARG A 25 -31.24 22.90 18.03
N ARG A 26 -31.55 24.06 18.58
CA ARG A 26 -31.60 25.32 17.81
C ARG A 26 -30.23 25.68 17.24
N SER A 27 -29.16 25.53 18.03
CA SER A 27 -27.81 25.75 17.52
C SER A 27 -27.41 24.71 16.47
N TRP A 28 -27.99 23.53 16.52
CA TRP A 28 -27.79 22.48 15.52
C TRP A 28 -28.48 22.78 14.18
N THR A 29 -29.64 23.39 14.23
CA THR A 29 -30.37 23.82 13.03
C THR A 29 -29.65 24.99 12.32
N TYR A 30 -28.92 25.81 13.05
CA TYR A 30 -28.10 26.89 12.48
C TYR A 30 -26.70 26.44 12.02
N ARG A 31 -26.26 25.26 12.39
CA ARG A 31 -24.97 24.71 11.94
C ARG A 31 -24.96 24.07 10.54
N PRO A 32 -26.06 23.63 9.95
CA PRO A 32 -25.97 22.83 8.73
C PRO A 32 -25.45 23.61 7.53
N MET A 33 -25.67 24.90 7.51
CA MET A 33 -25.32 25.74 6.36
C MET A 33 -23.81 25.92 6.16
N TYR A 34 -23.04 25.77 7.22
CA TYR A 34 -21.57 25.91 7.18
C TYR A 34 -20.82 24.59 7.16
N ARG A 35 -21.53 23.48 7.22
CA ARG A 35 -20.90 22.21 6.90
C ARG A 35 -20.67 22.22 5.41
N LYS A 36 -19.42 22.34 5.04
CA LYS A 36 -18.98 22.14 3.67
C LYS A 36 -19.70 20.91 3.11
N PRO A 37 -20.32 20.99 1.94
CA PRO A 37 -21.05 19.88 1.36
C PRO A 37 -20.21 18.61 1.44
N ARG A 38 -20.82 17.45 1.68
CA ARG A 38 -20.12 16.16 1.71
C ARG A 38 -19.27 15.95 0.46
N ILE A 39 -19.73 16.46 -0.68
CA ILE A 39 -19.02 16.49 -1.95
C ILE A 39 -17.66 17.16 -1.83
N TYR A 40 -17.59 18.29 -1.12
CA TYR A 40 -16.33 19.02 -0.92
C TYR A 40 -15.32 18.25 -0.06
N ARG A 41 -15.80 17.40 0.86
CA ARG A 41 -14.95 16.50 1.65
C ARG A 41 -14.50 15.27 0.87
N MET A 42 -15.27 14.84 -0.11
CA MET A 42 -14.88 13.73 -0.98
C MET A 42 -13.71 14.09 -1.91
N TYR A 43 -13.62 15.35 -2.32
CA TYR A 43 -12.61 15.82 -3.28
C TYR A 43 -11.39 16.51 -2.64
N ARG A 44 -11.48 16.91 -1.39
CA ARG A 44 -10.37 17.50 -0.64
C ARG A 44 -10.07 16.70 0.62
N SER A 45 -9.26 15.69 0.48
CA SER A 45 -8.48 15.20 1.60
C SER A 45 -7.32 16.18 1.82
N PRO A 46 -7.12 16.71 3.04
CA PRO A 46 -5.99 17.58 3.34
C PRO A 46 -4.65 16.91 3.04
N ASP A 47 -4.64 15.58 3.04
CA ASP A 47 -3.44 14.77 2.81
C ASP A 47 -3.13 14.53 1.32
N VAL A 48 -4.00 15.00 0.41
CA VAL A 48 -3.79 14.82 -1.03
C VAL A 48 -3.28 16.13 -1.63
N PRO A 49 -2.04 16.17 -2.15
CA PRO A 49 -1.51 17.33 -2.83
C PRO A 49 -2.39 17.75 -4.01
N ARG A 50 -2.41 19.04 -4.31
CA ARG A 50 -3.08 19.55 -5.51
C ARG A 50 -2.55 18.84 -6.77
N GLY A 51 -3.44 18.44 -7.65
CA GLY A 51 -3.12 17.71 -8.87
C GLY A 51 -3.12 16.18 -8.73
N CYS A 52 -3.33 15.67 -7.53
CA CYS A 52 -3.56 14.23 -7.31
C CYS A 52 -5.04 13.93 -7.04
N GLU A 53 -5.90 14.87 -7.33
CA GLU A 53 -7.36 14.76 -7.19
C GLU A 53 -7.94 14.16 -8.48
N GLY A 54 -8.96 13.35 -8.35
CA GLY A 54 -9.66 12.76 -9.49
C GLY A 54 -9.95 11.27 -9.33
N PRO A 55 -10.58 10.66 -10.35
CA PRO A 55 -10.86 9.24 -10.34
C PRO A 55 -9.57 8.42 -10.36
N CYS A 56 -9.58 7.29 -9.65
CA CYS A 56 -8.45 6.38 -9.67
C CYS A 56 -8.34 5.69 -11.03
N LYS A 57 -7.14 5.69 -11.57
CA LYS A 57 -6.77 4.92 -12.76
C LYS A 57 -6.12 3.62 -12.32
N VAL A 58 -6.27 2.58 -13.11
CA VAL A 58 -5.66 1.27 -12.87
C VAL A 58 -4.60 1.01 -13.92
N GLN A 59 -3.43 0.61 -13.48
CA GLN A 59 -2.35 0.13 -14.33
C GLN A 59 -2.06 -1.32 -13.96
N SER A 60 -1.98 -2.21 -14.93
CA SER A 60 -1.53 -3.57 -14.77
C SER A 60 -0.08 -3.71 -15.19
N TYR A 61 0.65 -4.52 -14.45
CA TYR A 61 2.00 -4.95 -14.76
C TYR A 61 2.02 -6.47 -14.71
N GLU A 62 2.32 -7.10 -15.83
CA GLU A 62 2.33 -8.54 -15.95
C GLU A 62 3.69 -9.01 -16.42
N GLN A 63 4.26 -9.96 -15.72
CA GLN A 63 5.55 -10.55 -16.09
C GLN A 63 5.68 -11.97 -15.58
N ARG A 64 6.43 -12.78 -16.31
CA ARG A 64 6.91 -14.09 -15.91
C ARG A 64 8.42 -14.02 -15.75
N ASP A 65 8.91 -14.38 -14.59
CA ASP A 65 10.33 -14.33 -14.26
C ASP A 65 10.78 -15.64 -13.60
N ASP A 66 11.97 -16.08 -13.92
CA ASP A 66 12.63 -17.19 -13.24
C ASP A 66 13.36 -16.67 -12.00
N ILE A 67 12.93 -17.13 -10.84
CA ILE A 67 13.45 -16.66 -9.56
C ILE A 67 14.77 -17.36 -9.23
N LYS A 68 15.85 -16.59 -9.21
CA LYS A 68 17.18 -17.05 -8.79
C LYS A 68 17.45 -16.66 -7.35
N HIS A 69 18.49 -17.23 -6.75
CA HIS A 69 18.94 -16.90 -5.38
C HIS A 69 19.33 -15.43 -5.20
N THR A 70 19.74 -14.74 -6.27
CA THR A 70 20.07 -13.31 -6.24
C THR A 70 18.83 -12.41 -6.12
N GLY A 71 17.64 -12.97 -6.34
CA GLY A 71 16.41 -12.22 -6.39
C GLY A 71 16.19 -11.42 -7.67
N ILE A 72 15.02 -10.86 -7.81
CA ILE A 72 14.63 -10.02 -8.95
C ILE A 72 14.00 -8.76 -8.41
N VAL A 73 14.38 -7.62 -8.95
CA VAL A 73 13.82 -6.32 -8.59
C VAL A 73 13.07 -5.73 -9.78
N ARG A 74 11.85 -5.28 -9.55
CA ARG A 74 11.01 -4.66 -10.58
C ARG A 74 10.37 -3.38 -10.06
N CYS A 75 10.36 -2.36 -10.90
CA CYS A 75 9.64 -1.13 -10.62
C CYS A 75 8.19 -1.28 -11.07
N VAL A 76 7.25 -1.18 -10.13
CA VAL A 76 5.80 -1.29 -10.41
C VAL A 76 5.10 0.07 -10.46
N SER A 77 5.82 1.16 -10.20
CA SER A 77 5.27 2.52 -10.18
C SER A 77 5.76 3.38 -11.34
N ASP A 78 6.30 2.78 -12.36
CA ASP A 78 6.69 3.49 -13.56
C ASP A 78 5.45 3.79 -14.42
N VAL A 79 4.99 5.03 -14.35
CA VAL A 79 3.79 5.50 -15.02
C VAL A 79 4.16 6.56 -16.03
N THR A 80 4.02 6.23 -17.30
CA THR A 80 4.29 7.15 -18.41
C THR A 80 3.33 8.33 -18.44
N ARG A 81 3.76 9.45 -18.97
CA ARG A 81 2.93 10.63 -19.18
C ARG A 81 2.15 10.50 -20.48
N GLY A 82 0.88 10.86 -20.47
CA GLY A 82 0.04 10.83 -21.67
C GLY A 82 -1.43 11.04 -21.36
N SER A 83 -2.25 11.03 -22.40
CA SER A 83 -3.71 11.18 -22.32
C SER A 83 -4.46 9.85 -22.12
N GLY A 84 -3.78 8.73 -22.21
CA GLY A 84 -4.39 7.40 -22.06
C GLY A 84 -4.95 7.12 -20.67
N ILE A 85 -5.75 6.06 -20.58
CA ILE A 85 -6.42 5.65 -19.32
C ILE A 85 -5.41 5.27 -18.24
N THR A 86 -4.29 4.67 -18.63
CA THR A 86 -3.24 4.22 -17.72
C THR A 86 -2.15 5.25 -17.47
N HIS A 87 -2.14 6.34 -18.26
CA HIS A 87 -1.09 7.35 -18.20
C HIS A 87 -1.37 8.42 -17.14
N ARG A 88 -0.30 9.06 -16.65
CA ARG A 88 -0.40 10.24 -15.78
C ARG A 88 -0.50 11.51 -16.63
N VAL A 89 -1.29 12.46 -16.22
CA VAL A 89 -1.41 13.77 -16.91
C VAL A 89 -0.38 14.74 -16.37
N GLY A 90 -0.13 14.74 -15.07
CA GLY A 90 0.74 15.70 -14.39
C GLY A 90 2.05 15.11 -13.89
N LYS A 91 2.83 15.94 -13.20
CA LYS A 91 4.09 15.53 -12.55
C LYS A 91 3.87 14.69 -11.27
N ARG A 92 2.66 14.69 -10.72
CA ARG A 92 2.36 14.05 -9.43
C ARG A 92 1.23 13.06 -9.58
N PHE A 93 1.37 11.94 -8.90
CA PHE A 93 0.27 11.00 -8.71
C PHE A 93 0.37 10.33 -7.35
N CYS A 94 -0.74 9.75 -6.92
CA CYS A 94 -0.82 9.03 -5.67
C CYS A 94 -1.10 7.56 -5.94
N VAL A 95 -0.20 6.70 -5.51
CA VAL A 95 -0.42 5.25 -5.50
C VAL A 95 -1.36 4.93 -4.35
N LYS A 96 -2.62 4.64 -4.64
CA LYS A 96 -3.64 4.33 -3.63
C LYS A 96 -3.47 2.95 -3.05
N SER A 97 -3.37 1.97 -3.93
CA SER A 97 -3.27 0.56 -3.55
C SER A 97 -2.53 -0.23 -4.62
N ILE A 98 -1.98 -1.34 -4.21
CA ILE A 98 -1.42 -2.35 -5.09
C ILE A 98 -2.14 -3.67 -4.82
N TYR A 99 -2.62 -4.30 -5.88
CA TYR A 99 -3.13 -5.64 -5.85
C TYR A 99 -2.10 -6.57 -6.50
N PHE A 100 -1.60 -7.50 -5.73
CA PHE A 100 -0.64 -8.50 -6.19
C PHE A 100 -1.34 -9.84 -6.36
N LEU A 101 -1.30 -10.36 -7.57
CA LEU A 101 -1.75 -11.69 -7.91
C LEU A 101 -0.61 -12.41 -8.61
N GLY A 102 -0.09 -13.45 -8.00
CA GLY A 102 1.03 -14.20 -8.55
C GLY A 102 0.86 -15.69 -8.33
N LYS A 103 1.44 -16.46 -9.20
CA LYS A 103 1.54 -17.92 -9.08
C LYS A 103 3.02 -18.28 -9.07
N VAL A 104 3.43 -19.00 -8.05
CA VAL A 104 4.78 -19.55 -7.92
C VAL A 104 4.68 -21.03 -8.18
N TRP A 105 5.54 -21.54 -9.04
CA TRP A 105 5.65 -22.98 -9.29
C TRP A 105 7.11 -23.38 -9.41
N MET A 106 7.38 -24.65 -9.21
CA MET A 106 8.72 -25.21 -9.31
C MET A 106 8.97 -25.72 -10.74
N ASP A 107 10.22 -25.61 -11.15
CA ASP A 107 10.70 -26.26 -12.36
C ASP A 107 10.65 -27.79 -12.20
N GLU A 108 10.42 -28.52 -13.29
CA GLU A 108 10.26 -29.97 -13.27
C GLU A 108 11.50 -30.73 -12.75
N ASN A 109 12.69 -30.16 -12.97
CA ASN A 109 13.92 -30.75 -12.46
C ASN A 109 14.03 -30.66 -10.94
N ILE A 110 13.63 -29.52 -10.39
CA ILE A 110 13.63 -29.28 -8.93
C ILE A 110 12.46 -30.02 -8.27
N LYS A 111 11.36 -30.16 -8.97
CA LYS A 111 10.17 -30.84 -8.50
C LYS A 111 10.41 -32.30 -8.10
N LYS A 112 11.33 -32.97 -8.77
CA LYS A 112 11.72 -34.36 -8.48
C LYS A 112 12.52 -34.50 -7.18
N GLN A 113 13.12 -33.42 -6.70
CA GLN A 113 13.90 -33.40 -5.50
C GLN A 113 13.03 -33.05 -4.29
N ASN A 114 13.27 -33.71 -3.17
CA ASN A 114 12.51 -33.47 -1.95
C ASN A 114 13.00 -32.17 -1.25
N HIS A 115 12.63 -31.04 -1.82
CA HIS A 115 13.00 -29.73 -1.30
C HIS A 115 11.79 -28.87 -0.96
N THR A 116 11.91 -28.16 0.13
CA THR A 116 10.98 -27.09 0.49
C THR A 116 11.62 -25.76 0.10
N ASN A 117 11.01 -25.04 -0.84
CA ASN A 117 11.47 -23.72 -1.26
C ASN A 117 10.53 -22.64 -0.77
N GLN A 118 11.08 -21.60 -0.20
CA GLN A 118 10.35 -20.43 0.26
C GLN A 118 10.73 -19.22 -0.59
N VAL A 119 9.74 -18.70 -1.31
CA VAL A 119 9.91 -17.48 -2.10
C VAL A 119 9.42 -16.30 -1.30
N MET A 120 10.31 -15.35 -1.07
CA MET A 120 10.03 -14.14 -0.33
C MET A 120 9.74 -12.97 -1.26
N PHE A 121 8.71 -12.22 -0.95
CA PHE A 121 8.31 -11.01 -1.66
C PHE A 121 8.45 -9.80 -0.77
N PHE A 122 9.07 -8.76 -1.29
CA PHE A 122 9.26 -7.49 -0.62
C PHE A 122 8.62 -6.38 -1.43
N LEU A 123 7.72 -5.64 -0.80
CA LEU A 123 7.23 -4.38 -1.34
C LEU A 123 8.04 -3.26 -0.70
N VAL A 124 8.89 -2.64 -1.49
CA VAL A 124 9.85 -1.62 -1.03
C VAL A 124 9.51 -0.28 -1.66
N ARG A 125 9.56 0.77 -0.87
CA ARG A 125 9.46 2.15 -1.34
C ARG A 125 10.85 2.75 -1.41
N ASP A 126 11.27 3.16 -2.59
CA ASP A 126 12.42 4.05 -2.77
C ASP A 126 11.94 5.50 -2.62
N ARG A 127 12.50 6.22 -1.67
CA ARG A 127 12.17 7.63 -1.40
C ARG A 127 12.93 8.61 -2.30
N ARG A 128 14.02 8.15 -2.89
CA ARG A 128 14.93 8.98 -3.70
C ARG A 128 15.36 8.23 -4.96
N PRO A 129 14.41 7.91 -5.87
CA PRO A 129 14.76 7.30 -7.15
C PRO A 129 15.53 8.33 -8.00
N TYR A 130 16.61 7.89 -8.63
CA TYR A 130 17.45 8.73 -9.48
C TYR A 130 17.12 8.60 -10.97
N GLY A 131 15.98 8.03 -11.31
CA GLY A 131 15.57 7.80 -12.69
C GLY A 131 16.26 6.62 -13.38
N ASN A 132 17.20 5.97 -12.72
CA ASN A 132 17.89 4.79 -13.23
C ASN A 132 17.12 3.51 -12.87
N SER A 133 17.60 2.39 -13.41
CA SER A 133 17.12 1.06 -13.02
C SER A 133 17.13 0.89 -11.50
N PRO A 134 16.17 0.17 -10.94
CA PRO A 134 16.17 -0.11 -9.51
C PRO A 134 17.44 -0.85 -9.10
N MET A 135 17.93 -0.56 -7.92
CA MET A 135 19.10 -1.24 -7.36
C MET A 135 18.78 -2.72 -7.12
N ASP A 136 19.80 -3.57 -7.28
CA ASP A 136 19.68 -4.99 -7.02
C ASP A 136 19.38 -5.30 -5.55
N PHE A 137 18.75 -6.45 -5.33
CA PHE A 137 18.38 -6.86 -3.97
C PHE A 137 19.57 -6.89 -3.02
N GLY A 138 20.69 -7.48 -3.42
CA GLY A 138 21.92 -7.57 -2.62
C GLY A 138 22.61 -6.22 -2.35
N GLN A 139 22.34 -5.21 -3.16
CA GLN A 139 22.82 -3.86 -2.93
C GLN A 139 22.04 -3.15 -1.82
N VAL A 140 20.74 -3.41 -1.73
CA VAL A 140 19.82 -2.75 -0.80
C VAL A 140 19.73 -3.49 0.54
N PHE A 141 19.71 -4.82 0.49
CA PHE A 141 19.49 -5.65 1.66
C PHE A 141 20.76 -6.32 2.15
N ASN A 142 20.87 -6.42 3.44
CA ASN A 142 21.84 -7.27 4.11
C ASN A 142 21.15 -8.59 4.46
N MET A 143 21.69 -9.69 3.99
CA MET A 143 21.21 -11.04 4.27
C MET A 143 22.22 -11.76 5.12
N PHE A 144 21.77 -12.40 6.16
CA PHE A 144 22.58 -13.32 6.92
C PHE A 144 22.43 -14.72 6.30
N ASP A 145 23.51 -15.40 6.06
CA ASP A 145 23.58 -16.73 5.42
C ASP A 145 22.80 -16.86 4.10
N ASN A 146 22.74 -15.80 3.32
CA ASN A 146 21.95 -15.74 2.08
C ASN A 146 20.46 -16.02 2.26
N GLU A 147 19.94 -15.88 3.48
CA GLU A 147 18.55 -16.12 3.79
C GLU A 147 17.72 -14.84 3.63
N PRO A 148 16.79 -14.78 2.65
CA PRO A 148 15.97 -13.59 2.44
C PRO A 148 14.89 -13.41 3.51
N SER A 149 14.59 -14.44 4.31
CA SER A 149 13.61 -14.33 5.39
C SER A 149 14.05 -13.34 6.47
N THR A 150 15.36 -13.27 6.73
CA THR A 150 15.98 -12.38 7.73
C THR A 150 16.49 -11.07 7.13
N ALA A 151 16.36 -10.88 5.82
CA ALA A 151 16.89 -9.71 5.13
C ALA A 151 16.40 -8.39 5.73
N THR A 152 17.34 -7.50 5.98
CA THR A 152 17.13 -6.14 6.50
C THR A 152 17.76 -5.12 5.56
N VAL A 153 17.19 -3.93 5.49
CA VAL A 153 17.79 -2.85 4.70
C VAL A 153 19.14 -2.46 5.33
N LYS A 154 20.16 -2.30 4.51
CA LYS A 154 21.47 -1.83 4.93
C LYS A 154 21.36 -0.49 5.67
N ASN A 155 22.18 -0.30 6.69
CA ASN A 155 22.11 0.88 7.56
C ASN A 155 22.25 2.18 6.77
N ASP A 156 23.15 2.23 5.80
CA ASP A 156 23.42 3.40 4.96
C ASP A 156 22.25 3.77 4.05
N LEU A 157 21.36 2.80 3.79
CA LEU A 157 20.25 2.94 2.86
C LEU A 157 18.88 3.02 3.54
N ARG A 158 18.84 3.01 4.86
CA ARG A 158 17.56 3.07 5.63
C ARG A 158 16.74 4.32 5.35
N ASP A 159 17.40 5.45 5.14
CA ASP A 159 16.71 6.70 4.84
C ASP A 159 16.11 6.73 3.44
N ARG A 160 16.66 5.93 2.53
CA ARG A 160 16.21 5.84 1.15
C ARG A 160 15.15 4.77 0.96
N PHE A 161 15.39 3.56 1.46
CA PHE A 161 14.52 2.41 1.23
C PHE A 161 13.69 2.07 2.46
N GLN A 162 12.40 1.95 2.24
CA GLN A 162 11.44 1.55 3.27
C GLN A 162 10.72 0.28 2.85
N VAL A 163 10.86 -0.79 3.63
CA VAL A 163 10.06 -2.00 3.44
C VAL A 163 8.65 -1.76 3.91
N MET A 164 7.72 -1.73 2.99
CA MET A 164 6.31 -1.51 3.28
C MET A 164 5.60 -2.80 3.66
N ARG A 165 5.90 -3.89 2.95
CA ARG A 165 5.34 -5.22 3.20
C ARG A 165 6.35 -6.30 2.84
N LYS A 166 6.28 -7.39 3.59
CA LYS A 166 7.03 -8.62 3.39
C LYS A 166 6.08 -9.79 3.51
N PHE A 167 6.12 -10.71 2.59
CA PHE A 167 5.29 -11.91 2.59
C PHE A 167 6.00 -13.03 1.83
N HIS A 168 5.54 -14.25 1.98
CA HIS A 168 6.19 -15.41 1.36
C HIS A 168 5.18 -16.38 0.77
N ALA A 169 5.68 -17.22 -0.11
CA ALA A 169 5.01 -18.39 -0.63
C ALA A 169 5.91 -19.61 -0.49
N THR A 170 5.38 -20.71 -0.02
CA THR A 170 6.11 -21.96 0.13
C THR A 170 5.64 -22.95 -0.91
N VAL A 171 6.59 -23.56 -1.61
CA VAL A 171 6.39 -24.64 -2.55
C VAL A 171 7.24 -25.85 -2.12
N ILE A 172 6.67 -27.05 -2.23
CA ILE A 172 7.27 -28.30 -1.75
C ILE A 172 7.33 -29.26 -2.92
N GLY A 173 8.52 -29.74 -3.23
CA GLY A 173 8.79 -30.76 -4.23
C GLY A 173 8.97 -32.14 -3.63
N GLY A 174 9.15 -33.14 -4.48
CA GLY A 174 9.40 -34.51 -4.12
C GLY A 174 8.26 -35.47 -4.49
N PRO A 175 8.47 -36.78 -4.36
CA PRO A 175 7.48 -37.81 -4.71
C PRO A 175 6.15 -37.65 -3.97
N SER A 176 6.21 -37.08 -2.75
CA SER A 176 5.06 -36.77 -1.93
C SER A 176 4.70 -35.27 -1.98
N GLY A 177 5.21 -34.55 -2.99
CA GLY A 177 5.07 -33.11 -3.12
C GLY A 177 3.63 -32.66 -3.14
N MET A 178 3.14 -32.25 -1.97
CA MET A 178 1.75 -31.83 -1.81
C MET A 178 1.50 -30.40 -2.32
N LYS A 179 2.56 -29.64 -2.63
CA LYS A 179 2.41 -28.22 -2.95
C LYS A 179 3.41 -27.75 -4.01
N GLU A 180 3.28 -28.26 -5.20
CA GLU A 180 4.11 -27.85 -6.34
C GLU A 180 3.90 -26.42 -6.81
N GLN A 181 2.73 -25.86 -6.47
CA GLN A 181 2.31 -24.53 -6.90
C GLN A 181 1.71 -23.78 -5.70
N ALA A 182 1.99 -22.49 -5.65
CA ALA A 182 1.40 -21.61 -4.64
C ALA A 182 0.81 -20.36 -5.31
N LEU A 183 -0.47 -20.14 -5.09
CA LEU A 183 -1.14 -18.90 -5.49
C LEU A 183 -0.93 -17.84 -4.40
N VAL A 184 -0.42 -16.69 -4.79
CA VAL A 184 -0.22 -15.56 -3.91
C VAL A 184 -1.18 -14.44 -4.31
N LYS A 185 -2.05 -14.09 -3.40
CA LYS A 185 -3.04 -13.02 -3.59
C LYS A 185 -2.94 -12.06 -2.41
N ARG A 186 -2.56 -10.82 -2.68
CA ARG A 186 -2.39 -9.80 -1.65
C ARG A 186 -2.89 -8.44 -2.12
N PHE A 187 -3.53 -7.72 -1.22
CA PHE A 187 -3.97 -6.34 -1.44
C PHE A 187 -3.29 -5.44 -0.40
N PHE A 188 -2.68 -4.36 -0.88
CA PHE A 188 -1.99 -3.40 -0.04
C PHE A 188 -2.52 -1.99 -0.28
N LYS A 189 -3.02 -1.37 0.76
CA LYS A 189 -3.33 0.06 0.76
C LYS A 189 -2.05 0.85 1.05
N ILE A 190 -1.64 1.71 0.14
CA ILE A 190 -0.32 2.37 0.18
C ILE A 190 -0.45 3.86 0.45
N ASN A 191 -1.29 4.56 -0.28
CA ASN A 191 -1.49 6.02 -0.19
C ASN A 191 -0.17 6.80 -0.25
N SER A 192 0.69 6.46 -1.20
CA SER A 192 2.01 7.07 -1.36
C SER A 192 2.05 8.00 -2.55
N HIS A 193 2.61 9.20 -2.34
CA HIS A 193 2.76 10.18 -3.40
C HIS A 193 4.08 10.00 -4.13
N VAL A 194 4.01 10.12 -5.45
CA VAL A 194 5.16 10.10 -6.36
C VAL A 194 5.19 11.41 -7.12
N THR A 195 6.37 12.00 -7.23
CA THR A 195 6.61 13.24 -7.96
C THR A 195 7.75 13.03 -8.94
N TYR A 196 7.52 13.38 -10.19
CA TYR A 196 8.54 13.37 -11.23
C TYR A 196 9.13 14.77 -11.38
N ASN A 197 10.45 14.85 -11.44
CA ASN A 197 11.15 16.13 -11.63
C ASN A 197 11.11 16.59 -13.09
N HIS A 198 11.14 15.67 -14.04
CA HIS A 198 11.16 15.96 -15.46
C HIS A 198 9.79 15.86 -16.12
N GLN A 199 9.62 16.65 -17.18
CA GLN A 199 8.42 16.62 -18.02
C GLN A 199 8.58 15.64 -19.19
N GLU A 200 9.31 14.56 -19.00
CA GLU A 200 9.46 13.61 -20.07
C GLU A 200 8.10 13.18 -20.60
N ALA A 201 7.88 13.56 -21.85
CA ALA A 201 6.96 12.86 -22.70
C ALA A 201 7.65 11.55 -23.05
N ALA A 202 7.00 10.43 -22.78
CA ALA A 202 7.42 9.16 -23.36
C ALA A 202 7.22 9.27 -24.88
#